data_333a473ddc8a874754630dcd541220cc
#
_entry.id   333a473ddc8a874754630dcd541220cc
#
_cell.length_a   1.000
_cell.length_b   1.000
_cell.length_c   1.000
_cell.angle_alpha   90.00
_cell.angle_beta   90.00
_cell.angle_gamma   90.00
#
_symmetry.space_group_name_H-M   'P 1'
#
loop_
_entity.id
_entity.type
_entity.pdbx_description
1 polymer ?
#
loop_
_entity_poly.entity_id
_entity_poly.type
_entity_poly.pdbx_seq_one_letter_code
_entity_poly.pdbx_strand_id
1 'polypeptide(L)'
;MQKPFIYLFKYLEEPYFFDVNKNKIVRISDSLFDFLVKSDNCLDEIDISECDNSILSSIKSLIENGYLSSNKSSIIEHPLTSLSYDYLENNLRGIVLKISQNCNLKCRYCIYSGNT
;
A
#
# COMPACT_ATOMS: atom_id res chain seq x y z
N MET A 1 11.98 -9.69 -12.64
CA MET A 1 10.72 -8.89 -12.58
C MET A 1 10.58 -8.36 -11.16
N GLN A 2 9.88 -7.24 -10.96
CA GLN A 2 9.74 -6.67 -9.61
C GLN A 2 8.52 -7.28 -8.91
N LYS A 3 8.58 -7.39 -7.58
CA LYS A 3 7.48 -7.87 -6.73
C LYS A 3 6.20 -7.06 -6.99
N PRO A 4 5.05 -7.69 -7.31
CA PRO A 4 3.80 -6.98 -7.52
C PRO A 4 3.36 -6.22 -6.27
N PHE A 5 2.82 -5.03 -6.47
CA PHE A 5 2.37 -4.18 -5.37
C PHE A 5 0.91 -4.49 -5.02
N ILE A 6 0.72 -5.60 -4.31
CA ILE A 6 -0.58 -6.12 -3.88
C ILE A 6 -0.58 -6.43 -2.38
N TYR A 7 -1.77 -6.49 -1.79
CA TYR A 7 -2.01 -6.96 -0.44
C TYR A 7 -2.97 -8.14 -0.47
N LEU A 8 -2.54 -9.28 0.09
CA LEU A 8 -3.35 -10.49 0.22
C LEU A 8 -4.13 -10.49 1.53
N PHE A 9 -5.39 -10.86 1.50
CA PHE A 9 -6.24 -11.00 2.69
C PHE A 9 -7.37 -11.99 2.47
N LYS A 10 -7.96 -12.49 3.57
CA LYS A 10 -9.18 -13.30 3.54
C LYS A 10 -10.31 -12.53 4.19
N TYR A 11 -11.50 -12.60 3.60
CA TYR A 11 -12.73 -12.06 4.16
C TYR A 11 -13.83 -13.11 4.07
N LEU A 12 -14.46 -13.45 5.21
CA LEU A 12 -15.44 -14.53 5.33
C LEU A 12 -14.94 -15.85 4.70
N GLU A 13 -13.71 -16.24 5.03
CA GLU A 13 -12.98 -17.41 4.51
C GLU A 13 -12.67 -17.36 2.99
N GLU A 14 -13.08 -16.33 2.29
CA GLU A 14 -12.83 -16.15 0.87
C GLU A 14 -11.52 -15.38 0.64
N PRO A 15 -10.64 -15.85 -0.27
CA PRO A 15 -9.37 -15.21 -0.55
C PRO A 15 -9.49 -14.06 -1.56
N TYR A 16 -8.84 -12.96 -1.25
CA TYR A 16 -8.78 -11.74 -2.07
C TYR A 16 -7.37 -11.19 -2.14
N PHE A 17 -7.11 -10.40 -3.16
CA PHE A 17 -6.02 -9.42 -3.13
C PHE A 17 -6.52 -8.03 -3.47
N PHE A 18 -5.87 -7.04 -2.87
CA PHE A 18 -6.02 -5.63 -3.22
C PHE A 18 -4.86 -5.23 -4.12
N ASP A 19 -5.16 -4.81 -5.35
CA ASP A 19 -4.17 -4.26 -6.27
C ASP A 19 -4.08 -2.75 -6.09
N VAL A 20 -2.92 -2.28 -5.60
CA VAL A 20 -2.71 -0.86 -5.30
C VAL A 20 -2.68 -0.01 -6.57
N ASN A 21 -2.11 -0.54 -7.66
CA ASN A 21 -2.00 0.19 -8.91
C ASN A 21 -3.35 0.41 -9.59
N LYS A 22 -4.23 -0.59 -9.49
CA LYS A 22 -5.59 -0.52 -10.04
C LYS A 22 -6.61 0.02 -9.04
N ASN A 23 -6.26 0.09 -7.76
CA ASN A 23 -7.17 0.43 -6.66
C ASN A 23 -8.43 -0.46 -6.66
N LYS A 24 -8.22 -1.77 -6.83
CA LYS A 24 -9.31 -2.76 -6.91
C LYS A 24 -9.03 -3.97 -6.04
N ILE A 25 -10.12 -4.52 -5.48
CA ILE A 25 -10.12 -5.80 -4.78
C ILE A 25 -10.61 -6.87 -5.76
N VAL A 26 -9.85 -7.95 -5.84
CA VAL A 26 -10.14 -9.08 -6.73
C VAL A 26 -10.21 -10.36 -5.91
N ARG A 27 -11.29 -11.13 -6.08
CA ARG A 27 -11.41 -12.47 -5.51
C ARG A 27 -10.57 -13.43 -6.34
N ILE A 28 -9.88 -14.34 -5.67
CA ILE A 28 -9.02 -15.35 -6.28
C ILE A 28 -9.35 -16.75 -5.73
N SER A 29 -8.78 -17.79 -6.32
CA SER A 29 -8.87 -19.13 -5.78
C SER A 29 -7.94 -19.34 -4.58
N ASP A 30 -8.28 -20.27 -3.68
CA ASP A 30 -7.40 -20.63 -2.56
C ASP A 30 -6.03 -21.10 -3.04
N SER A 31 -5.98 -21.88 -4.10
CA SER A 31 -4.73 -22.36 -4.71
C SER A 31 -3.82 -21.20 -5.14
N LEU A 32 -4.39 -20.17 -5.77
CA LEU A 32 -3.64 -18.98 -6.19
C LEU A 32 -3.23 -18.13 -4.99
N PHE A 33 -4.09 -18.03 -3.98
CA PHE A 33 -3.78 -17.31 -2.74
C PHE A 33 -2.60 -17.94 -2.01
N ASP A 34 -2.65 -19.26 -1.77
CA ASP A 34 -1.57 -20.00 -1.10
C ASP A 34 -0.26 -19.95 -1.89
N PHE A 35 -0.35 -19.98 -3.21
CA PHE A 35 0.80 -19.80 -4.08
C PHE A 35 1.43 -18.40 -3.90
N LEU A 36 0.64 -17.33 -3.95
CA LEU A 36 1.14 -15.95 -3.77
C LEU A 36 1.70 -15.70 -2.37
N VAL A 37 1.13 -16.32 -1.33
CA VAL A 37 1.64 -16.25 0.03
C VAL A 37 3.00 -16.98 0.14
N LYS A 38 3.13 -18.18 -0.42
CA LYS A 38 4.37 -18.95 -0.40
C LYS A 38 5.51 -18.28 -1.15
N SER A 39 5.20 -17.67 -2.30
CA SER A 39 6.20 -16.97 -3.11
C SER A 39 6.52 -15.56 -2.59
N ASP A 40 6.01 -15.17 -1.42
CA ASP A 40 6.13 -13.80 -0.89
C ASP A 40 5.78 -12.72 -1.94
N ASN A 41 4.79 -13.01 -2.77
CA ASN A 41 4.41 -12.23 -3.95
C ASN A 41 5.53 -12.06 -5.00
N CYS A 42 6.59 -12.87 -4.96
CA CYS A 42 7.68 -12.80 -5.93
C CYS A 42 7.37 -13.72 -7.11
N LEU A 43 7.10 -13.15 -8.27
CA LEU A 43 6.75 -13.92 -9.48
C LEU A 43 7.99 -14.39 -10.26
N ASP A 44 9.21 -14.04 -9.79
CA ASP A 44 10.46 -14.32 -10.49
C ASP A 44 11.12 -15.65 -10.13
N GLU A 45 10.85 -16.18 -8.94
CA GLU A 45 11.43 -17.42 -8.43
C GLU A 45 10.52 -18.62 -8.66
N ILE A 46 9.59 -18.52 -9.61
CA ILE A 46 8.70 -19.61 -9.92
C ILE A 46 9.46 -20.65 -10.71
N ASP A 47 9.85 -21.74 -10.07
CA ASP A 47 10.15 -22.99 -10.75
C ASP A 47 8.87 -23.44 -11.45
N ILE A 48 8.79 -23.13 -12.75
CA ILE A 48 7.65 -23.41 -13.65
C ILE A 48 7.31 -24.91 -13.67
N SER A 49 8.20 -25.75 -13.17
CA SER A 49 8.06 -27.21 -13.13
C SER A 49 7.10 -27.74 -12.06
N GLU A 50 6.77 -26.97 -11.02
CA GLU A 50 5.88 -27.42 -9.92
C GLU A 50 4.52 -26.69 -9.88
N CYS A 51 4.26 -25.75 -10.78
CA CYS A 51 3.01 -25.00 -10.78
C CYS A 51 1.93 -25.70 -11.62
N ASP A 52 0.73 -25.86 -11.05
CA ASP A 52 -0.46 -26.26 -11.78
C ASP A 52 -0.72 -25.30 -12.95
N ASN A 53 -0.99 -25.87 -14.14
CA ASN A 53 -1.31 -25.09 -15.34
C ASN A 53 -2.48 -24.12 -15.13
N SER A 54 -3.40 -24.44 -14.20
CA SER A 54 -4.52 -23.57 -13.83
C SER A 54 -4.10 -22.30 -13.13
N ILE A 55 -3.10 -22.37 -12.25
CA ILE A 55 -2.54 -21.19 -11.53
C ILE A 55 -1.81 -20.30 -12.53
N LEU A 56 -1.01 -20.87 -13.41
CA LEU A 56 -0.28 -20.14 -14.45
C LEU A 56 -1.22 -19.40 -15.40
N SER A 57 -2.31 -20.04 -15.82
CA SER A 57 -3.32 -19.42 -16.68
C SER A 57 -4.02 -18.26 -15.98
N SER A 58 -4.32 -18.40 -14.69
CA SER A 58 -4.92 -17.35 -13.87
C SER A 58 -4.00 -16.15 -13.71
N ILE A 59 -2.71 -16.37 -13.43
CA ILE A 59 -1.70 -15.30 -13.31
C ILE A 59 -1.55 -14.58 -14.65
N LYS A 60 -1.45 -15.31 -15.77
CA LYS A 60 -1.35 -14.70 -17.11
C LYS A 60 -2.56 -13.81 -17.41
N SER A 61 -3.77 -14.33 -17.17
CA SER A 61 -5.00 -13.55 -17.36
C SER A 61 -5.03 -12.28 -16.49
N LEU A 62 -4.57 -12.35 -15.24
CA LEU A 62 -4.48 -11.18 -14.38
C LEU A 62 -3.49 -10.14 -14.92
N ILE A 63 -2.32 -10.58 -15.39
CA ILE A 63 -1.30 -9.70 -15.99
C ILE A 63 -1.82 -9.06 -17.29
N GLU A 64 -2.45 -9.83 -18.18
CA GLU A 64 -3.06 -9.33 -19.41
C GLU A 64 -4.14 -8.27 -19.14
N ASN A 65 -4.89 -8.45 -18.05
CA ASN A 65 -5.85 -7.46 -17.58
C ASN A 65 -5.20 -6.29 -16.81
N GLY A 66 -3.85 -6.23 -16.74
CA GLY A 66 -3.06 -5.18 -16.13
C GLY A 66 -3.07 -5.18 -14.60
N TYR A 67 -3.39 -6.31 -13.96
CA TYR A 67 -3.18 -6.53 -12.53
C TYR A 67 -1.74 -7.02 -12.26
N LEU A 68 -1.41 -7.13 -10.98
CA LEU A 68 -0.10 -7.62 -10.51
C LEU A 68 1.08 -6.76 -10.99
N SER A 69 0.85 -5.49 -11.23
CA SER A 69 1.91 -4.54 -11.58
C SER A 69 2.81 -4.26 -10.37
N SER A 70 4.10 -4.13 -10.63
CA SER A 70 5.12 -3.79 -9.64
C SER A 70 5.38 -2.28 -9.53
N ASN A 71 4.59 -1.45 -10.19
CA ASN A 71 4.74 0.00 -10.14
C ASN A 71 4.56 0.50 -8.71
N LYS A 72 5.66 0.95 -8.10
CA LYS A 72 5.67 1.57 -6.79
C LYS A 72 6.25 2.97 -6.92
N SER A 73 5.48 3.98 -6.53
CA SER A 73 6.01 5.34 -6.49
C SER A 73 7.16 5.40 -5.48
N SER A 74 8.35 5.79 -5.94
CA SER A 74 9.53 5.95 -5.08
C SER A 74 9.43 7.19 -4.20
N ILE A 75 8.70 8.19 -4.65
CA ILE A 75 8.51 9.46 -3.95
C ILE A 75 7.04 9.85 -4.05
N ILE A 76 6.44 10.14 -2.90
CA ILE A 76 5.09 10.68 -2.80
C ILE A 76 5.23 12.06 -2.19
N GLU A 77 5.04 13.09 -3.00
CA GLU A 77 5.09 14.48 -2.57
C GLU A 77 3.76 15.17 -2.82
N HIS A 78 3.41 16.08 -1.90
CA HIS A 78 2.27 16.94 -2.14
C HIS A 78 2.57 17.89 -3.31
N PRO A 79 1.62 18.17 -4.23
CA PRO A 79 1.85 19.05 -5.39
C PRO A 79 2.41 20.43 -5.05
N LEU A 80 2.14 20.94 -3.85
CA LEU A 80 2.63 22.24 -3.38
C LEU A 80 3.95 22.17 -2.59
N THR A 81 4.60 21.00 -2.49
CA THR A 81 5.86 20.86 -1.75
C THR A 81 6.95 21.78 -2.30
N SER A 82 7.03 21.92 -3.63
CA SER A 82 7.97 22.83 -4.27
C SER A 82 7.77 24.32 -3.95
N LEU A 83 6.54 24.68 -3.58
CA LEU A 83 6.17 26.06 -3.22
C LEU A 83 6.29 26.32 -1.71
N SER A 84 6.58 25.31 -0.91
CA SER A 84 6.60 25.41 0.56
C SER A 84 7.60 26.45 1.04
N TYR A 85 8.76 26.54 0.40
CA TYR A 85 9.80 27.52 0.72
C TYR A 85 9.29 28.96 0.52
N ASP A 86 8.69 29.22 -0.66
CA ASP A 86 8.14 30.55 -0.97
C ASP A 86 6.99 30.95 -0.02
N TYR A 87 6.15 29.98 0.35
CA TYR A 87 5.09 30.22 1.34
C TYR A 87 5.65 30.55 2.72
N LEU A 88 6.72 29.89 3.16
CA LEU A 88 7.33 30.16 4.45
C LEU A 88 8.06 31.52 4.48
N GLU A 89 8.74 31.89 3.40
CA GLU A 89 9.48 33.15 3.32
C GLU A 89 8.56 34.37 3.12
N ASN A 90 7.54 34.23 2.24
CA ASN A 90 6.78 35.39 1.78
C ASN A 90 5.34 35.45 2.31
N ASN A 91 4.77 34.35 2.80
CA ASN A 91 3.36 34.26 3.17
C ASN A 91 3.12 33.81 4.61
N LEU A 92 4.10 33.86 5.47
CA LEU A 92 3.93 33.51 6.88
C LEU A 92 3.01 34.53 7.57
N ARG A 93 1.76 34.13 7.87
CA ARG A 93 0.73 34.98 8.47
C ARG A 93 0.55 34.80 9.97
N GLY A 94 1.14 33.74 10.52
CA GLY A 94 1.02 33.44 11.94
C GLY A 94 1.90 32.31 12.39
N ILE A 95 2.31 32.35 13.63
CA ILE A 95 3.07 31.28 14.28
C ILE A 95 2.32 30.89 15.54
N VAL A 96 2.06 29.61 15.71
CA VAL A 96 1.50 29.04 16.95
C VAL A 96 2.62 28.36 17.72
N LEU A 97 2.99 28.96 18.85
CA LEU A 97 3.99 28.42 19.76
C LEU A 97 3.30 27.60 20.85
N LYS A 98 3.59 26.30 20.86
CA LYS A 98 3.16 25.40 21.93
C LYS A 98 4.20 25.38 23.04
N ILE A 99 3.96 26.15 24.08
CA ILE A 99 4.92 26.38 25.19
C ILE A 99 5.00 25.15 26.10
N SER A 100 3.90 24.41 26.29
CA SER A 100 3.86 23.23 27.14
C SER A 100 3.01 22.12 26.52
N GLN A 101 3.47 20.89 26.65
CA GLN A 101 2.70 19.69 26.29
C GLN A 101 2.02 19.06 27.53
N ASN A 102 2.31 19.56 28.74
CA ASN A 102 1.75 19.08 29.98
C ASN A 102 0.38 19.71 30.25
N CYS A 103 -0.64 19.19 29.58
CA CYS A 103 -2.02 19.58 29.84
C CYS A 103 -2.67 18.60 30.85
N ASN A 104 -3.28 19.14 31.90
CA ASN A 104 -3.95 18.36 32.94
C ASN A 104 -5.27 17.74 32.46
N LEU A 105 -5.89 18.27 31.38
CA LEU A 105 -7.15 17.77 30.85
C LEU A 105 -7.02 16.42 30.14
N LYS A 106 -5.86 16.11 29.54
CA LYS A 106 -5.56 14.84 28.85
C LYS A 106 -6.70 14.30 27.97
N CYS A 107 -7.33 15.17 27.19
CA CYS A 107 -8.45 14.78 26.34
C CYS A 107 -8.06 13.71 25.32
N ARG A 108 -8.86 12.65 25.16
CA ARG A 108 -8.57 11.53 24.23
C ARG A 108 -8.45 11.95 22.77
N TYR A 109 -9.07 13.05 22.37
CA TYR A 109 -9.03 13.60 21.00
C TYR A 109 -8.01 14.74 20.83
N CYS A 110 -7.19 15.02 21.81
CA CYS A 110 -6.24 16.10 21.74
C CYS A 110 -5.05 15.74 20.85
N ILE A 111 -4.90 16.49 19.75
CA ILE A 111 -3.76 16.32 18.82
C ILE A 111 -2.41 16.73 19.45
N TYR A 112 -2.45 17.40 20.60
CA TYR A 112 -1.27 17.87 21.31
C TYR A 112 -0.89 17.04 22.54
N SER A 113 -1.74 16.13 22.96
CA SER A 113 -1.37 15.14 23.97
C SER A 113 -0.64 14.00 23.26
N GLY A 114 0.69 14.12 23.14
CA GLY A 114 1.48 12.99 22.66
C GLY A 114 1.29 11.81 23.61
N ASN A 115 0.70 10.73 23.12
CA ASN A 115 0.85 9.42 23.73
C ASN A 115 2.26 8.96 23.41
N THR A 116 3.20 9.28 24.28
CA THR A 116 4.47 8.60 24.39
C THR A 116 4.35 7.59 25.52
#